data_07dd452a4126d46cf63200b7476bf974
#
_entry.id   07dd452a4126d46cf63200b7476bf974
#
_cell.length_a   1.000
_cell.length_b   1.000
_cell.length_c   1.000
_cell.angle_alpha   90.00
_cell.angle_beta   90.00
_cell.angle_gamma   90.00
#
_symmetry.space_group_name_H-M   'P 1'
#
loop_
_entity.id
_entity.type
_entity.pdbx_description
1 polymer ?
#
loop_
_entity_poly.entity_id
_entity_poly.type
_entity_poly.pdbx_seq_one_letter_code
_entity_poly.pdbx_strand_id
1 'polypeptide(L)'
;MSNAQRTGWVPFLILLASAGWLGGPLGAQTSTHNPYRATLDWEQLPDGRTLGIVSGAIPDPDGEHLWILDRCGANQCAGTDIDPILKFDLDGNLVESFGAGLFAFPHGFALDHEGYLWVTEGGAHGDPRGALGESMGMGHQVFKLTREGEVVMRIGEAGVHGDDETHFNGPSGVAISPEGDIWVADGHRGGNNRIVKLAPDGSFVLAVGGGVGSESREPGRFSDPHDIKIDARGRVLVADRGNSRIQVFDGDGNLLYIWTHFGKPSGLFIDREDILYAGDGLSGDLRTGPPDPWRSNFGWEKGIRIGDLKTEQAWVTCFVPQHDVNVGPGIEFLGVDYDGNIYAGEVNRMRLVRYVPSRPLRPGGC
;
A
#
# COMPACT_ATOMS: atom_id res chain seq x y z
N MET A 1 77.91 -56.39 -11.25
CA MET A 1 76.76 -57.29 -11.37
C MET A 1 75.51 -56.44 -11.18
N SER A 2 74.98 -55.93 -12.26
CA SER A 2 73.89 -54.96 -12.24
C SER A 2 72.68 -55.56 -12.90
N ASN A 3 71.60 -55.65 -12.21
CA ASN A 3 70.30 -56.00 -12.76
C ASN A 3 69.52 -54.74 -13.08
N ALA A 4 69.27 -54.50 -14.34
CA ALA A 4 68.40 -53.45 -14.84
C ALA A 4 66.98 -54.02 -14.92
N GLN A 5 66.10 -53.46 -14.21
CA GLN A 5 64.67 -53.70 -14.39
C GLN A 5 64.07 -52.71 -15.44
N ARG A 6 63.49 -53.26 -16.48
CA ARG A 6 62.71 -52.53 -17.49
C ARG A 6 61.31 -52.32 -16.99
N THR A 7 60.93 -51.08 -16.77
CA THR A 7 59.50 -50.71 -16.55
C THR A 7 58.86 -50.39 -17.89
N GLY A 8 57.89 -51.24 -18.26
CA GLY A 8 57.06 -51.05 -19.45
C GLY A 8 56.01 -49.96 -19.21
N TRP A 9 55.95 -49.04 -20.11
CA TRP A 9 54.88 -48.02 -20.17
C TRP A 9 53.72 -48.59 -20.95
N VAL A 10 52.53 -48.63 -20.34
CA VAL A 10 51.25 -48.91 -20.99
C VAL A 10 50.61 -47.55 -21.30
N PRO A 11 50.30 -47.26 -22.55
CA PRO A 11 49.56 -46.03 -22.85
C PRO A 11 48.10 -46.19 -22.48
N PHE A 12 47.65 -45.37 -21.52
CA PHE A 12 46.23 -45.20 -21.27
C PHE A 12 45.59 -44.36 -22.37
N LEU A 13 44.78 -44.99 -23.19
CA LEU A 13 43.88 -44.29 -24.13
C LEU A 13 42.76 -43.64 -23.33
N ILE A 14 42.77 -42.32 -23.19
CA ILE A 14 41.66 -41.54 -22.67
C ILE A 14 40.66 -41.35 -23.82
N LEU A 15 39.59 -42.11 -23.81
CA LEU A 15 38.41 -41.81 -24.63
C LEU A 15 37.71 -40.56 -24.07
N LEU A 16 37.92 -39.44 -24.74
CA LEU A 16 37.12 -38.24 -24.55
C LEU A 16 35.73 -38.47 -25.13
N ALA A 17 34.79 -38.91 -24.30
CA ALA A 17 33.37 -38.88 -24.66
C ALA A 17 32.94 -37.39 -24.72
N SER A 18 32.79 -36.86 -25.91
CA SER A 18 32.14 -35.57 -26.14
C SER A 18 30.64 -35.72 -25.82
N ALA A 19 30.27 -35.41 -24.57
CA ALA A 19 28.87 -35.19 -24.22
C ALA A 19 28.39 -33.93 -24.99
N GLY A 20 27.77 -34.16 -26.12
CA GLY A 20 27.06 -33.11 -26.83
C GLY A 20 25.96 -32.56 -25.90
N TRP A 21 26.14 -31.37 -25.40
CA TRP A 21 25.08 -30.59 -24.81
C TRP A 21 24.09 -30.29 -25.94
N LEU A 22 23.04 -31.12 -26.04
CA LEU A 22 21.80 -30.73 -26.71
C LEU A 22 21.25 -29.58 -25.86
N GLY A 23 21.65 -28.36 -26.17
CA GLY A 23 20.97 -27.15 -25.71
C GLY A 23 19.53 -27.26 -26.24
N GLY A 24 18.63 -27.78 -25.42
CA GLY A 24 17.20 -27.58 -25.64
C GLY A 24 16.98 -26.04 -25.78
N PRO A 25 16.00 -25.63 -26.59
CA PRO A 25 15.67 -24.22 -26.67
C PRO A 25 15.48 -23.74 -25.25
N LEU A 26 16.27 -22.73 -24.84
CA LEU A 26 15.97 -21.91 -23.67
C LEU A 26 14.50 -21.53 -23.83
N GLY A 27 13.64 -22.16 -23.02
CA GLY A 27 12.24 -21.84 -23.05
C GLY A 27 12.13 -20.33 -23.03
N ALA A 28 11.57 -19.77 -24.08
CA ALA A 28 11.19 -18.38 -24.08
C ALA A 28 10.49 -18.17 -22.74
N GLN A 29 11.01 -17.27 -21.90
CA GLN A 29 10.24 -16.80 -20.79
C GLN A 29 8.93 -16.37 -21.41
N THR A 30 7.91 -17.16 -21.19
CA THR A 30 6.55 -16.76 -21.53
C THR A 30 6.39 -15.46 -20.78
N SER A 31 6.33 -14.35 -21.52
CA SER A 31 5.93 -13.07 -20.94
C SER A 31 4.68 -13.39 -20.15
N THR A 32 4.75 -13.27 -18.83
CA THR A 32 3.58 -13.47 -17.98
C THR A 32 2.57 -12.49 -18.52
N HIS A 33 1.55 -13.02 -19.19
CA HIS A 33 0.53 -12.21 -19.84
C HIS A 33 -0.11 -11.38 -18.73
N ASN A 34 0.03 -10.04 -18.80
CA ASN A 34 -0.60 -9.18 -17.82
C ASN A 34 -2.12 -9.47 -17.85
N PRO A 35 -2.69 -10.02 -16.78
CA PRO A 35 -4.10 -10.41 -16.76
C PRO A 35 -5.05 -9.23 -16.72
N TYR A 36 -4.51 -8.01 -16.57
CA TYR A 36 -5.25 -6.77 -16.51
C TYR A 36 -4.89 -5.85 -17.66
N ARG A 37 -5.86 -5.08 -18.10
CA ARG A 37 -5.69 -3.96 -19.03
C ARG A 37 -5.91 -2.65 -18.30
N ALA A 38 -4.92 -1.78 -18.31
CA ALA A 38 -5.04 -0.44 -17.77
C ALA A 38 -5.93 0.44 -18.68
N THR A 39 -6.81 1.21 -18.07
CA THR A 39 -7.61 2.27 -18.70
C THR A 39 -7.39 3.55 -17.92
N LEU A 40 -7.27 4.65 -18.65
CA LEU A 40 -7.13 6.01 -18.13
C LEU A 40 -8.42 6.78 -18.39
N ASP A 41 -8.57 7.91 -17.73
CA ASP A 41 -9.69 8.84 -17.94
C ASP A 41 -11.06 8.13 -17.76
N TRP A 42 -11.13 7.22 -16.77
CA TRP A 42 -12.37 6.56 -16.41
C TRP A 42 -13.31 7.52 -15.69
N GLU A 43 -12.74 8.34 -14.81
CA GLU A 43 -13.48 9.33 -14.02
C GLU A 43 -13.96 10.49 -14.88
N GLN A 44 -15.25 10.81 -14.75
CA GLN A 44 -15.89 11.93 -15.39
C GLN A 44 -16.14 13.04 -14.37
N LEU A 45 -15.26 14.01 -14.36
CA LEU A 45 -15.31 15.15 -13.45
C LEU A 45 -15.98 16.37 -14.11
N PRO A 46 -16.61 17.25 -13.32
CA PRO A 46 -17.13 18.53 -13.81
C PRO A 46 -16.02 19.39 -14.44
N ASP A 47 -16.42 20.29 -15.33
CA ASP A 47 -15.51 21.23 -16.00
C ASP A 47 -14.64 21.99 -15.01
N GLY A 48 -13.33 21.98 -15.25
CA GLY A 48 -12.34 22.65 -14.41
C GLY A 48 -11.88 21.88 -13.17
N ARG A 49 -12.48 20.73 -12.85
CA ARG A 49 -12.01 19.82 -11.81
C ARG A 49 -11.01 18.82 -12.40
N THR A 50 -9.91 18.60 -11.71
CA THR A 50 -8.94 17.53 -11.99
C THR A 50 -8.67 16.74 -10.70
N LEU A 51 -8.31 15.47 -10.83
CA LEU A 51 -7.77 14.72 -9.68
C LEU A 51 -6.38 15.24 -9.32
N GLY A 52 -6.10 15.21 -8.05
CA GLY A 52 -4.77 15.27 -7.49
C GLY A 52 -4.20 13.86 -7.30
N ILE A 53 -3.43 13.69 -6.21
CA ILE A 53 -3.02 12.36 -5.80
C ILE A 53 -4.21 11.67 -5.14
N VAL A 54 -4.64 10.56 -5.72
CA VAL A 54 -5.64 9.69 -5.14
C VAL A 54 -4.99 8.86 -4.05
N SER A 55 -5.44 9.06 -2.81
CA SER A 55 -4.91 8.40 -1.62
C SER A 55 -5.86 7.35 -1.02
N GLY A 56 -6.93 7.00 -1.72
CA GLY A 56 -7.83 5.93 -1.33
C GLY A 56 -8.84 5.63 -2.41
N ALA A 57 -9.21 4.37 -2.56
CA ALA A 57 -10.29 3.89 -3.39
C ALA A 57 -11.01 2.75 -2.65
N ILE A 58 -12.31 2.84 -2.44
CA ILE A 58 -13.07 1.85 -1.67
C ILE A 58 -14.40 1.59 -2.38
N PRO A 59 -14.72 0.34 -2.74
CA PRO A 59 -16.04 0.01 -3.26
C PRO A 59 -17.12 0.23 -2.17
N ASP A 60 -18.22 0.87 -2.56
CA ASP A 60 -19.38 0.95 -1.68
C ASP A 60 -20.02 -0.44 -1.55
N PRO A 61 -20.47 -0.85 -0.36
CA PRO A 61 -21.17 -2.12 -0.15
C PRO A 61 -22.44 -2.32 -1.00
N ASP A 62 -22.99 -1.24 -1.57
CA ASP A 62 -24.12 -1.31 -2.49
C ASP A 62 -23.77 -2.01 -3.83
N GLY A 63 -22.48 -2.13 -4.15
CA GLY A 63 -21.97 -2.75 -5.38
C GLY A 63 -22.13 -1.92 -6.64
N GLU A 64 -22.58 -0.69 -6.52
CA GLU A 64 -22.86 0.23 -7.63
C GLU A 64 -21.97 1.47 -7.64
N HIS A 65 -21.26 1.73 -6.53
CA HIS A 65 -20.46 2.94 -6.36
C HIS A 65 -19.03 2.65 -5.85
N LEU A 66 -18.17 3.65 -6.05
CA LEU A 66 -16.78 3.68 -5.58
C LEU A 66 -16.51 5.02 -4.88
N TRP A 67 -15.97 4.95 -3.68
CA TRP A 67 -15.46 6.11 -2.95
C TRP A 67 -13.99 6.34 -3.29
N ILE A 68 -13.63 7.59 -3.56
CA ILE A 68 -12.27 8.03 -3.85
C ILE A 68 -11.88 9.12 -2.86
N LEU A 69 -10.67 9.02 -2.29
CA LEU A 69 -10.05 10.09 -1.52
C LEU A 69 -9.00 10.78 -2.40
N ASP A 70 -9.26 12.03 -2.75
CA ASP A 70 -8.42 12.88 -3.61
C ASP A 70 -7.73 13.98 -2.80
N ARG A 71 -6.53 14.36 -3.17
CA ARG A 71 -5.82 15.51 -2.57
C ARG A 71 -6.09 16.81 -3.33
N CYS A 72 -7.37 17.08 -3.62
CA CYS A 72 -7.87 18.38 -4.10
C CYS A 72 -7.20 18.91 -5.38
N GLY A 73 -7.00 18.04 -6.39
CA GLY A 73 -6.36 18.43 -7.66
C GLY A 73 -4.84 18.65 -7.53
N ALA A 74 -4.24 18.33 -6.40
CA ALA A 74 -2.82 18.56 -6.09
C ALA A 74 -2.24 17.39 -5.26
N ASN A 75 -1.27 17.68 -4.40
CA ASN A 75 -0.75 16.75 -3.39
C ASN A 75 -1.10 17.19 -1.95
N GLN A 76 -2.12 17.99 -1.79
CA GLN A 76 -2.66 18.47 -0.52
C GLN A 76 -3.94 19.24 -0.75
N CYS A 77 -4.76 19.42 0.30
CA CYS A 77 -6.01 20.19 0.29
C CYS A 77 -5.92 21.50 1.07
N ALA A 78 -4.81 21.76 1.76
CA ALA A 78 -4.65 22.94 2.61
C ALA A 78 -4.98 24.23 1.84
N GLY A 79 -5.93 25.01 2.36
CA GLY A 79 -6.33 26.30 1.81
C GLY A 79 -7.15 26.23 0.50
N THR A 80 -7.75 25.08 0.20
CA THR A 80 -8.65 24.92 -0.96
C THR A 80 -10.10 24.70 -0.52
N ASP A 81 -11.04 25.08 -1.38
CA ASP A 81 -12.48 24.80 -1.21
C ASP A 81 -12.92 23.58 -2.05
N ILE A 82 -11.98 22.68 -2.36
CA ILE A 82 -12.21 21.51 -3.19
C ILE A 82 -12.53 20.31 -2.31
N ASP A 83 -13.58 19.59 -2.65
CA ASP A 83 -13.99 18.37 -1.93
C ASP A 83 -13.00 17.23 -2.17
N PRO A 84 -12.40 16.63 -1.12
CA PRO A 84 -11.48 15.52 -1.27
C PRO A 84 -12.16 14.14 -1.33
N ILE A 85 -13.37 14.00 -0.80
CA ILE A 85 -14.11 12.73 -0.81
C ILE A 85 -15.10 12.76 -1.96
N LEU A 86 -14.94 11.81 -2.88
CA LEU A 86 -15.70 11.73 -4.13
C LEU A 86 -16.40 10.36 -4.20
N LYS A 87 -17.65 10.34 -4.59
CA LYS A 87 -18.39 9.12 -4.89
C LYS A 87 -18.68 9.05 -6.38
N PHE A 88 -18.28 7.96 -7.01
CA PHE A 88 -18.52 7.69 -8.43
C PHE A 88 -19.43 6.49 -8.59
N ASP A 89 -20.25 6.46 -9.65
CA ASP A 89 -20.80 5.22 -10.14
C ASP A 89 -19.74 4.37 -10.88
N LEU A 90 -20.05 3.12 -11.22
CA LEU A 90 -19.08 2.24 -11.89
C LEU A 90 -18.84 2.60 -13.38
N ASP A 91 -19.63 3.50 -13.93
CA ASP A 91 -19.40 4.09 -15.26
C ASP A 91 -18.45 5.30 -15.20
N GLY A 92 -18.11 5.76 -14.00
CA GLY A 92 -17.17 6.84 -13.74
C GLY A 92 -17.82 8.23 -13.60
N ASN A 93 -19.14 8.32 -13.54
CA ASN A 93 -19.81 9.60 -13.28
C ASN A 93 -19.69 9.98 -11.81
N LEU A 94 -19.31 11.23 -11.53
CA LEU A 94 -19.31 11.77 -10.18
C LEU A 94 -20.76 11.92 -9.69
N VAL A 95 -21.10 11.21 -8.60
CA VAL A 95 -22.44 11.22 -8.00
C VAL A 95 -22.51 12.22 -6.86
N GLU A 96 -21.47 12.29 -6.04
CA GLU A 96 -21.43 13.11 -4.83
C GLU A 96 -20.01 13.49 -4.48
N SER A 97 -19.83 14.64 -3.82
CA SER A 97 -18.54 15.05 -3.25
C SER A 97 -18.75 15.90 -2.00
N PHE A 98 -17.81 15.81 -1.04
CA PHE A 98 -17.80 16.60 0.18
C PHE A 98 -16.42 16.64 0.85
N GLY A 99 -16.33 17.42 1.94
CA GLY A 99 -15.17 17.46 2.81
C GLY A 99 -14.24 18.64 2.57
N ALA A 100 -14.64 19.61 1.72
CA ALA A 100 -13.88 20.84 1.52
C ALA A 100 -13.55 21.53 2.85
N GLY A 101 -12.28 21.92 3.03
CA GLY A 101 -11.81 22.60 4.24
C GLY A 101 -11.66 21.71 5.48
N LEU A 102 -11.96 20.41 5.41
CA LEU A 102 -11.76 19.49 6.56
C LEU A 102 -10.33 19.01 6.72
N PHE A 103 -9.58 18.95 5.63
CA PHE A 103 -8.26 18.30 5.61
C PHE A 103 -7.19 19.21 5.00
N ALA A 104 -5.99 19.12 5.54
CA ALA A 104 -4.79 19.70 4.93
C ALA A 104 -4.10 18.65 4.02
N PHE A 105 -3.93 17.43 4.53
CA PHE A 105 -3.27 16.34 3.81
C PHE A 105 -3.97 14.99 4.05
N PRO A 106 -5.15 14.77 3.43
CA PRO A 106 -5.86 13.51 3.58
C PRO A 106 -5.04 12.35 3.02
N HIS A 107 -4.94 11.25 3.79
CA HIS A 107 -4.01 10.17 3.45
C HIS A 107 -4.62 8.78 3.46
N GLY A 108 -4.89 8.19 4.64
CA GLY A 108 -5.51 6.88 4.75
C GLY A 108 -7.03 6.97 4.63
N PHE A 109 -7.63 5.94 4.05
CA PHE A 109 -9.05 5.87 3.80
C PHE A 109 -9.60 4.48 4.11
N ALA A 110 -10.72 4.42 4.86
CA ALA A 110 -11.42 3.19 5.16
C ALA A 110 -12.94 3.41 5.21
N LEU A 111 -13.69 2.34 5.02
CA LEU A 111 -15.13 2.27 5.25
C LEU A 111 -15.35 1.14 6.26
N ASP A 112 -16.03 1.44 7.37
CA ASP A 112 -16.32 0.44 8.39
C ASP A 112 -17.60 -0.35 8.06
N HIS A 113 -17.86 -1.40 8.83
CA HIS A 113 -19.02 -2.27 8.64
C HIS A 113 -20.37 -1.60 9.00
N GLU A 114 -20.33 -0.47 9.72
CA GLU A 114 -21.51 0.36 10.01
C GLU A 114 -21.78 1.37 8.89
N GLY A 115 -20.84 1.52 7.94
CA GLY A 115 -20.93 2.41 6.79
C GLY A 115 -20.38 3.81 7.02
N TYR A 116 -19.56 4.02 8.05
CA TYR A 116 -18.84 5.28 8.23
C TYR A 116 -17.54 5.30 7.45
N LEU A 117 -17.22 6.44 6.90
CA LEU A 117 -15.93 6.72 6.26
C LEU A 117 -14.91 7.17 7.29
N TRP A 118 -13.69 6.68 7.16
CA TRP A 118 -12.58 7.04 8.02
C TRP A 118 -11.45 7.64 7.19
N VAL A 119 -10.92 8.78 7.64
CA VAL A 119 -9.83 9.50 6.96
C VAL A 119 -8.74 9.87 7.95
N THR A 120 -7.47 9.65 7.59
CA THR A 120 -6.33 10.13 8.37
C THR A 120 -5.75 11.40 7.76
N GLU A 121 -5.26 12.31 8.61
CA GLU A 121 -4.50 13.50 8.25
C GLU A 121 -2.99 13.21 8.34
N GLY A 122 -2.40 12.82 7.22
CA GLY A 122 -1.12 12.12 7.15
C GLY A 122 0.15 12.98 7.09
N GLY A 123 0.07 14.29 7.23
CA GLY A 123 1.25 15.16 7.22
C GLY A 123 2.03 15.05 8.53
N ALA A 124 3.26 14.50 8.50
CA ALA A 124 4.13 14.44 9.67
C ALA A 124 4.77 15.81 9.99
N HIS A 125 5.05 16.05 11.25
CA HIS A 125 5.88 17.18 11.67
C HIS A 125 7.25 17.14 10.98
N GLY A 126 7.68 18.25 10.40
CA GLY A 126 8.92 18.32 9.62
C GLY A 126 8.75 18.01 8.12
N ASP A 127 7.66 17.40 7.67
CA ASP A 127 7.27 17.37 6.26
C ASP A 127 6.62 18.73 5.90
N PRO A 128 6.92 19.34 4.74
CA PRO A 128 6.33 20.64 4.36
C PRO A 128 4.80 20.67 4.37
N ARG A 129 4.15 19.52 4.14
CA ARG A 129 2.68 19.38 4.14
C ARG A 129 2.13 19.34 5.56
N GLY A 130 2.83 18.66 6.48
CA GLY A 130 2.52 18.68 7.89
C GLY A 130 2.67 20.08 8.48
N ALA A 131 3.80 20.74 8.22
CA ALA A 131 4.06 22.11 8.67
C ALA A 131 3.00 23.11 8.13
N LEU A 132 2.53 22.94 6.89
CA LEU A 132 1.45 23.76 6.35
C LEU A 132 0.14 23.50 7.10
N GLY A 133 -0.23 22.24 7.32
CA GLY A 133 -1.40 21.88 8.12
C GLY A 133 -1.33 22.46 9.53
N GLU A 134 -0.22 22.25 10.24
CA GLU A 134 0.01 22.81 11.59
C GLU A 134 -0.17 24.33 11.63
N SER A 135 0.36 25.07 10.62
CA SER A 135 0.20 26.51 10.54
C SER A 135 -1.25 26.99 10.38
N MET A 136 -2.13 26.09 9.95
CA MET A 136 -3.57 26.30 9.80
C MET A 136 -4.39 25.73 10.97
N GLY A 137 -3.74 25.12 11.97
CA GLY A 137 -4.40 24.39 13.05
C GLY A 137 -5.06 23.09 12.56
N MET A 138 -4.46 22.42 11.59
CA MET A 138 -4.95 21.19 10.97
C MET A 138 -3.87 20.10 11.00
N GLY A 139 -4.25 18.85 10.76
CA GLY A 139 -3.30 17.75 10.72
C GLY A 139 -3.31 16.89 11.98
N HIS A 140 -2.60 15.77 11.93
CA HIS A 140 -2.36 14.83 13.02
C HIS A 140 -3.62 14.21 13.64
N GLN A 141 -4.70 14.08 12.86
CA GLN A 141 -5.98 13.56 13.32
C GLN A 141 -6.46 12.37 12.49
N VAL A 142 -7.39 11.61 13.08
CA VAL A 142 -8.20 10.61 12.42
C VAL A 142 -9.66 11.03 12.52
N PHE A 143 -10.38 11.00 11.41
CA PHE A 143 -11.78 11.41 11.31
C PHE A 143 -12.68 10.21 11.04
N LYS A 144 -13.83 10.16 11.71
CA LYS A 144 -14.99 9.33 11.35
C LYS A 144 -16.08 10.23 10.79
N LEU A 145 -16.60 9.91 9.60
CA LEU A 145 -17.62 10.69 8.91
C LEU A 145 -18.79 9.80 8.53
N THR A 146 -20.00 10.39 8.48
CA THR A 146 -21.12 9.75 7.78
C THR A 146 -20.86 9.75 6.27
N ARG A 147 -21.67 9.01 5.51
CA ARG A 147 -21.58 9.02 4.04
C ARG A 147 -22.03 10.34 3.41
N GLU A 148 -22.74 11.18 4.18
CA GLU A 148 -23.19 12.51 3.80
C GLU A 148 -22.16 13.60 4.21
N GLY A 149 -21.02 13.21 4.82
CA GLY A 149 -19.92 14.09 5.16
C GLY A 149 -19.99 14.74 6.54
N GLU A 150 -20.92 14.33 7.40
CA GLU A 150 -20.95 14.82 8.79
C GLU A 150 -19.81 14.19 9.61
N VAL A 151 -19.03 15.01 10.30
CA VAL A 151 -17.97 14.53 11.21
C VAL A 151 -18.58 14.01 12.50
N VAL A 152 -18.51 12.70 12.71
CA VAL A 152 -19.02 12.01 13.91
C VAL A 152 -17.98 11.96 15.03
N MET A 153 -16.70 11.78 14.67
CA MET A 153 -15.60 11.65 15.62
C MET A 153 -14.33 12.27 15.06
N ARG A 154 -13.53 12.85 15.96
CA ARG A 154 -12.14 13.27 15.69
C ARG A 154 -11.26 12.71 16.79
N ILE A 155 -10.15 12.09 16.43
CA ILE A 155 -9.15 11.55 17.36
C ILE A 155 -7.84 12.26 17.06
N GLY A 156 -7.11 12.66 18.10
CA GLY A 156 -5.95 13.53 18.01
C GLY A 156 -6.32 15.01 18.16
N GLU A 157 -5.33 15.84 18.40
CA GLU A 157 -5.49 17.29 18.53
C GLU A 157 -5.10 17.99 17.21
N ALA A 158 -5.97 18.86 16.72
CA ALA A 158 -5.77 19.52 15.42
C ALA A 158 -4.51 20.40 15.42
N GLY A 159 -3.59 20.11 14.49
CA GLY A 159 -2.33 20.85 14.36
C GLY A 159 -1.28 20.54 15.43
N VAL A 160 -1.54 19.59 16.33
CA VAL A 160 -0.61 19.21 17.39
C VAL A 160 -0.11 17.79 17.16
N HIS A 161 1.18 17.66 16.88
CA HIS A 161 1.83 16.35 16.76
C HIS A 161 2.36 15.85 18.11
N GLY A 162 2.45 14.55 18.24
CA GLY A 162 3.03 13.89 19.42
C GLY A 162 3.12 12.38 19.26
N ASP A 163 3.76 11.72 20.22
CA ASP A 163 3.97 10.28 20.26
C ASP A 163 3.40 9.60 21.52
N ASP A 164 2.60 10.35 22.29
CA ASP A 164 1.88 9.85 23.45
C ASP A 164 0.58 9.10 23.07
N GLU A 165 -0.28 8.85 24.07
CA GLU A 165 -1.52 8.08 23.92
C GLU A 165 -2.64 8.86 23.21
N THR A 166 -2.52 10.17 23.08
CA THR A 166 -3.57 11.08 22.59
C THR A 166 -3.23 11.79 21.30
N HIS A 167 -1.96 11.78 20.89
CA HIS A 167 -1.49 12.47 19.71
C HIS A 167 -0.93 11.53 18.66
N PHE A 168 -0.97 11.95 17.40
CA PHE A 168 -0.33 11.30 16.27
C PHE A 168 0.76 12.18 15.66
N ASN A 169 1.61 11.58 14.82
CA ASN A 169 2.54 12.31 13.98
C ASN A 169 2.69 11.63 12.64
N GLY A 170 1.86 12.04 11.69
CA GLY A 170 1.78 11.46 10.35
C GLY A 170 0.95 10.17 10.29
N PRO A 171 -0.31 10.16 10.79
CA PRO A 171 -1.19 9.00 10.67
C PRO A 171 -1.50 8.75 9.19
N SER A 172 -1.11 7.58 8.68
CA SER A 172 -1.06 7.27 7.25
C SER A 172 -2.13 6.29 6.78
N GLY A 173 -2.59 5.42 7.65
CA GLY A 173 -3.60 4.42 7.34
C GLY A 173 -4.50 4.18 8.54
N VAL A 174 -5.72 3.73 8.29
CA VAL A 174 -6.70 3.36 9.31
C VAL A 174 -7.43 2.09 8.90
N ALA A 175 -7.73 1.24 9.88
CA ALA A 175 -8.55 0.04 9.71
C ALA A 175 -9.41 -0.17 10.95
N ILE A 176 -10.64 -0.63 10.74
CA ILE A 176 -11.61 -0.85 11.80
C ILE A 176 -11.92 -2.35 11.89
N SER A 177 -11.76 -2.91 13.09
CA SER A 177 -12.11 -4.32 13.31
C SER A 177 -13.63 -4.53 13.34
N PRO A 178 -14.11 -5.77 13.18
CA PRO A 178 -15.55 -6.06 13.33
C PRO A 178 -16.13 -5.68 14.70
N GLU A 179 -15.28 -5.64 15.74
CA GLU A 179 -15.66 -5.24 17.11
C GLU A 179 -15.67 -3.70 17.28
N GLY A 180 -15.19 -2.96 16.26
CA GLY A 180 -15.11 -1.50 16.25
C GLY A 180 -13.76 -0.95 16.74
N ASP A 181 -12.78 -1.79 17.09
CA ASP A 181 -11.43 -1.32 17.44
C ASP A 181 -10.79 -0.59 16.23
N ILE A 182 -10.16 0.54 16.52
CA ILE A 182 -9.55 1.41 15.52
C ILE A 182 -8.04 1.18 15.51
N TRP A 183 -7.51 0.75 14.36
CA TRP A 183 -6.07 0.62 14.18
C TRP A 183 -5.54 1.71 13.26
N VAL A 184 -4.48 2.39 13.68
CA VAL A 184 -3.87 3.50 12.94
C VAL A 184 -2.40 3.21 12.69
N ALA A 185 -1.96 3.28 11.44
CA ALA A 185 -0.55 3.38 11.10
C ALA A 185 -0.13 4.84 11.28
N ASP A 186 0.84 5.10 12.16
CA ASP A 186 1.25 6.45 12.57
C ASP A 186 2.75 6.62 12.35
N GLY A 187 3.13 7.17 11.19
CA GLY A 187 4.56 7.25 10.86
C GLY A 187 4.92 7.70 9.45
N HIS A 188 4.01 8.29 8.69
CA HIS A 188 4.30 8.72 7.32
C HIS A 188 5.45 9.73 7.28
N ARG A 189 6.50 9.41 6.49
CA ARG A 189 7.62 10.29 6.12
C ARG A 189 8.29 11.03 7.28
N GLY A 190 8.69 10.28 8.31
CA GLY A 190 9.39 10.82 9.46
C GLY A 190 8.50 11.05 10.68
N GLY A 191 7.29 10.51 10.67
CA GLY A 191 6.41 10.46 11.82
C GLY A 191 6.83 9.45 12.89
N ASN A 192 5.86 8.93 13.66
CA ASN A 192 6.14 8.16 14.87
C ASN A 192 6.66 6.74 14.65
N ASN A 193 6.58 6.18 13.45
CA ASN A 193 6.99 4.80 13.15
C ASN A 193 6.37 3.74 14.07
N ARG A 194 5.05 3.83 14.30
CA ARG A 194 4.27 2.92 15.14
C ARG A 194 2.91 2.58 14.52
N ILE A 195 2.25 1.56 15.08
CA ILE A 195 0.82 1.35 14.93
C ILE A 195 0.16 1.55 16.29
N VAL A 196 -1.05 2.10 16.29
CA VAL A 196 -1.82 2.40 17.50
C VAL A 196 -3.16 1.67 17.40
N LYS A 197 -3.56 0.99 18.49
CA LYS A 197 -4.90 0.46 18.67
C LYS A 197 -5.67 1.35 19.63
N LEU A 198 -6.88 1.73 19.24
CA LEU A 198 -7.83 2.48 20.05
C LEU A 198 -9.12 1.67 20.18
N ALA A 199 -9.82 1.86 21.28
CA ALA A 199 -11.17 1.34 21.46
C ALA A 199 -12.18 2.06 20.53
N PRO A 200 -13.42 1.56 20.38
CA PRO A 200 -14.44 2.18 19.52
C PRO A 200 -14.78 3.63 19.88
N ASP A 201 -14.57 4.04 21.11
CA ASP A 201 -14.77 5.43 21.56
C ASP A 201 -13.56 6.34 21.34
N GLY A 202 -12.49 5.83 20.73
CA GLY A 202 -11.25 6.53 20.45
C GLY A 202 -10.23 6.53 21.60
N SER A 203 -10.51 5.86 22.72
CA SER A 203 -9.56 5.76 23.83
C SER A 203 -8.40 4.83 23.50
N PHE A 204 -7.20 5.18 23.99
CA PHE A 204 -5.97 4.39 23.73
C PHE A 204 -6.04 3.00 24.38
N VAL A 205 -5.59 1.99 23.64
CA VAL A 205 -5.46 0.60 24.12
C VAL A 205 -4.01 0.17 24.15
N LEU A 206 -3.31 0.26 23.04
CA LEU A 206 -1.90 -0.12 22.92
C LEU A 206 -1.21 0.54 21.72
N ALA A 207 0.11 0.54 21.72
CA ALA A 207 0.91 0.85 20.56
C ALA A 207 2.05 -0.18 20.37
N VAL A 208 2.40 -0.44 19.11
CA VAL A 208 3.56 -1.27 18.73
C VAL A 208 4.47 -0.43 17.86
N GLY A 209 5.77 -0.46 18.11
CA GLY A 209 6.75 0.34 17.40
C GLY A 209 7.38 1.39 18.30
N GLY A 210 7.67 2.57 17.78
CA GLY A 210 8.32 3.66 18.52
C GLY A 210 7.90 5.05 18.07
N GLY A 211 8.48 6.07 18.69
CA GLY A 211 8.28 7.48 18.36
C GLY A 211 9.16 7.96 17.21
N VAL A 212 9.22 9.27 17.02
CA VAL A 212 10.05 9.95 16.02
C VAL A 212 11.52 9.50 16.11
N GLY A 213 12.13 9.19 14.94
CA GLY A 213 13.51 8.76 14.85
C GLY A 213 13.76 7.30 15.30
N SER A 214 12.71 6.53 15.57
CA SER A 214 12.79 5.12 15.97
C SER A 214 12.77 4.14 14.79
N GLU A 215 13.01 4.60 13.57
CA GLU A 215 13.07 3.77 12.37
C GLU A 215 13.98 2.57 12.56
N SER A 216 13.45 1.36 12.34
CA SER A 216 14.19 0.14 12.55
C SER A 216 13.67 -1.00 11.68
N ARG A 217 14.55 -1.96 11.38
CA ARG A 217 14.22 -3.22 10.68
C ARG A 217 13.94 -4.38 11.63
N GLU A 218 14.13 -4.19 12.91
CA GLU A 218 13.82 -5.23 13.90
C GLU A 218 12.34 -5.64 13.80
N PRO A 219 12.02 -6.90 14.08
CA PRO A 219 10.64 -7.36 14.16
C PRO A 219 9.81 -6.51 15.14
N GLY A 220 8.60 -6.12 14.75
CA GLY A 220 7.73 -5.25 15.55
C GLY A 220 8.17 -3.78 15.59
N ARG A 221 9.18 -3.41 14.79
CA ARG A 221 9.58 -2.02 14.56
C ARG A 221 9.30 -1.64 13.11
N PHE A 222 9.15 -0.35 12.84
CA PHE A 222 8.73 0.15 11.53
C PHE A 222 9.70 1.20 10.99
N SER A 223 9.61 1.39 9.68
CA SER A 223 10.13 2.55 8.98
C SER A 223 9.08 2.99 7.96
N ASP A 224 8.50 4.17 8.16
CA ASP A 224 7.47 4.70 7.26
C ASP A 224 6.29 3.72 7.10
N PRO A 225 5.61 3.29 8.20
CA PRO A 225 4.40 2.48 8.10
C PRO A 225 3.35 3.29 7.36
N HIS A 226 2.86 2.75 6.23
CA HIS A 226 2.15 3.57 5.26
C HIS A 226 0.66 3.25 5.15
N ASP A 227 0.28 2.00 5.31
CA ASP A 227 -1.12 1.57 5.32
C ASP A 227 -1.31 0.40 6.30
N ILE A 228 -2.56 0.17 6.69
CA ILE A 228 -2.95 -0.86 7.64
C ILE A 228 -4.31 -1.43 7.24
N LYS A 229 -4.45 -2.76 7.29
CA LYS A 229 -5.71 -3.46 7.01
C LYS A 229 -5.91 -4.61 7.98
N ILE A 230 -7.15 -5.06 8.13
CA ILE A 230 -7.52 -6.20 8.96
C ILE A 230 -8.16 -7.26 8.05
N ASP A 231 -7.67 -8.49 8.13
CA ASP A 231 -8.22 -9.61 7.35
C ASP A 231 -9.40 -10.30 8.06
N ALA A 232 -10.03 -11.24 7.35
CA ALA A 232 -11.20 -11.96 7.87
C ALA A 232 -10.90 -12.81 9.13
N ARG A 233 -9.63 -13.04 9.47
CA ARG A 233 -9.20 -13.72 10.70
C ARG A 233 -8.86 -12.76 11.83
N GLY A 234 -9.06 -11.46 11.65
CA GLY A 234 -8.71 -10.43 12.63
C GLY A 234 -7.21 -10.13 12.70
N ARG A 235 -6.41 -10.58 11.72
CA ARG A 235 -4.98 -10.24 11.68
C ARG A 235 -4.80 -8.82 11.14
N VAL A 236 -3.90 -8.08 11.75
CA VAL A 236 -3.57 -6.69 11.38
C VAL A 236 -2.35 -6.69 10.47
N LEU A 237 -2.52 -6.28 9.22
CA LEU A 237 -1.50 -6.22 8.19
C LEU A 237 -1.00 -4.79 8.06
N VAL A 238 0.30 -4.57 8.21
CA VAL A 238 0.93 -3.24 8.15
C VAL A 238 1.89 -3.17 6.98
N ALA A 239 1.67 -2.24 6.07
CA ALA A 239 2.61 -1.90 5.01
C ALA A 239 3.82 -1.15 5.62
N ASP A 240 4.84 -1.86 6.05
CA ASP A 240 6.09 -1.32 6.56
C ASP A 240 6.99 -0.91 5.39
N ARG A 241 6.56 0.17 4.71
CA ARG A 241 7.04 0.59 3.39
C ARG A 241 8.53 0.86 3.35
N GLY A 242 9.06 1.58 4.35
CA GLY A 242 10.48 1.89 4.45
C GLY A 242 11.36 0.63 4.54
N ASN A 243 10.81 -0.44 5.11
CA ASN A 243 11.50 -1.73 5.26
C ASN A 243 11.20 -2.73 4.13
N SER A 244 10.37 -2.36 3.14
CA SER A 244 9.98 -3.22 2.00
C SER A 244 9.39 -4.57 2.46
N ARG A 245 8.42 -4.51 3.37
CA ARG A 245 7.76 -5.70 3.94
C ARG A 245 6.33 -5.39 4.39
N ILE A 246 5.56 -6.45 4.61
CA ILE A 246 4.32 -6.41 5.39
C ILE A 246 4.60 -7.10 6.71
N GLN A 247 4.26 -6.48 7.83
CA GLN A 247 4.24 -7.12 9.13
C GLN A 247 2.80 -7.46 9.50
N VAL A 248 2.59 -8.66 10.05
CA VAL A 248 1.27 -9.18 10.40
C VAL A 248 1.21 -9.43 11.89
N PHE A 249 0.22 -8.86 12.53
CA PHE A 249 0.00 -8.95 13.98
C PHE A 249 -1.35 -9.61 14.29
N ASP A 250 -1.50 -10.10 15.52
CA ASP A 250 -2.82 -10.43 16.06
C ASP A 250 -3.52 -9.17 16.60
N GLY A 251 -4.77 -9.33 17.07
CA GLY A 251 -5.56 -8.24 17.65
C GLY A 251 -5.03 -7.67 18.96
N ASP A 252 -4.05 -8.32 19.58
CA ASP A 252 -3.37 -7.89 20.81
C ASP A 252 -2.01 -7.23 20.53
N GLY A 253 -1.64 -7.06 19.25
CA GLY A 253 -0.39 -6.42 18.83
C GLY A 253 0.83 -7.34 18.86
N ASN A 254 0.67 -8.65 19.00
CA ASN A 254 1.77 -9.60 18.91
C ASN A 254 2.11 -9.88 17.43
N LEU A 255 3.40 -9.82 17.10
CA LEU A 255 3.87 -10.10 15.75
C LEU A 255 3.72 -11.58 15.41
N LEU A 256 3.01 -11.90 14.33
CA LEU A 256 2.80 -13.25 13.82
C LEU A 256 3.74 -13.58 12.66
N TYR A 257 3.80 -12.72 11.64
CA TYR A 257 4.56 -12.96 10.41
C TYR A 257 5.22 -11.69 9.88
N ILE A 258 6.29 -11.89 9.09
CA ILE A 258 6.91 -10.85 8.27
C ILE A 258 6.95 -11.37 6.83
N TRP A 259 6.27 -10.66 5.91
CA TRP A 259 6.23 -11.01 4.48
C TRP A 259 7.06 -10.02 3.67
N THR A 260 8.09 -10.52 2.99
CA THR A 260 9.02 -9.71 2.19
C THR A 260 8.79 -9.85 0.68
N HIS A 261 7.81 -10.63 0.28
CA HIS A 261 7.52 -10.96 -1.12
C HIS A 261 6.47 -10.03 -1.78
N PHE A 262 6.04 -8.99 -1.09
CA PHE A 262 5.11 -7.99 -1.63
C PHE A 262 5.80 -6.72 -2.17
N GLY A 263 7.13 -6.71 -2.24
CA GLY A 263 7.89 -5.54 -2.71
C GLY A 263 7.96 -4.45 -1.66
N LYS A 264 7.75 -3.20 -2.08
CA LYS A 264 7.72 -2.01 -1.22
C LYS A 264 6.28 -1.47 -1.14
N PRO A 265 5.43 -2.09 -0.29
CA PRO A 265 4.01 -1.81 -0.30
C PRO A 265 3.72 -0.39 0.20
N SER A 266 2.98 0.38 -0.60
CA SER A 266 2.40 1.67 -0.20
C SER A 266 0.96 1.44 0.30
N GLY A 267 0.02 1.11 -0.58
CA GLY A 267 -1.35 0.82 -0.23
C GLY A 267 -1.64 -0.67 -0.17
N LEU A 268 -2.54 -1.06 0.72
CA LEU A 268 -3.09 -2.39 0.86
C LEU A 268 -4.61 -2.33 0.64
N PHE A 269 -5.15 -3.36 0.03
CA PHE A 269 -6.59 -3.59 -0.04
C PHE A 269 -6.87 -5.08 0.17
N ILE A 270 -7.91 -5.41 0.91
CA ILE A 270 -8.37 -6.78 1.10
C ILE A 270 -9.81 -6.83 0.60
N ASP A 271 -10.07 -7.73 -0.35
CA ASP A 271 -11.42 -7.90 -0.86
C ASP A 271 -12.28 -8.82 0.04
N ARG A 272 -13.56 -8.93 -0.28
CA ARG A 272 -14.51 -9.76 0.46
C ARG A 272 -14.21 -11.27 0.44
N GLU A 273 -13.32 -11.70 -0.45
CA GLU A 273 -12.87 -13.09 -0.58
C GLU A 273 -11.55 -13.35 0.16
N ASP A 274 -11.10 -12.38 0.96
CA ASP A 274 -9.86 -12.40 1.73
C ASP A 274 -8.61 -12.50 0.84
N ILE A 275 -8.64 -11.78 -0.30
CA ILE A 275 -7.52 -11.62 -1.21
C ILE A 275 -6.85 -10.27 -0.94
N LEU A 276 -5.53 -10.30 -0.74
CA LEU A 276 -4.70 -9.12 -0.53
C LEU A 276 -4.20 -8.57 -1.86
N TYR A 277 -4.38 -7.27 -2.04
CA TYR A 277 -3.77 -6.48 -3.11
C TYR A 277 -2.79 -5.49 -2.47
N ALA A 278 -1.52 -5.58 -2.83
CA ALA A 278 -0.47 -4.70 -2.32
C ALA A 278 0.12 -3.87 -3.47
N GLY A 279 -0.08 -2.56 -3.41
CA GLY A 279 0.43 -1.60 -4.39
C GLY A 279 1.87 -1.20 -4.07
N ASP A 280 2.77 -1.37 -5.02
CA ASP A 280 4.18 -0.99 -4.93
C ASP A 280 4.50 0.06 -6.00
N GLY A 281 4.57 1.31 -5.60
CA GLY A 281 4.91 2.44 -6.47
C GLY A 281 6.36 2.91 -6.37
N LEU A 282 7.18 2.30 -5.52
CA LEU A 282 8.50 2.81 -5.17
C LEU A 282 9.66 1.84 -5.44
N SER A 283 9.42 0.53 -5.65
CA SER A 283 10.48 -0.43 -5.97
C SER A 283 11.22 -0.02 -7.23
N GLY A 284 12.55 -0.20 -7.24
CA GLY A 284 13.39 0.18 -8.37
C GLY A 284 13.55 1.69 -8.60
N ASP A 285 12.96 2.56 -7.77
CA ASP A 285 13.11 4.01 -7.90
C ASP A 285 14.45 4.48 -7.32
N LEU A 286 15.32 4.96 -8.20
CA LEU A 286 16.66 5.46 -7.85
C LEU A 286 16.66 6.94 -7.41
N ARG A 287 15.54 7.64 -7.50
CA ARG A 287 15.48 9.10 -7.29
C ARG A 287 15.35 9.50 -5.80
N THR A 288 15.16 8.55 -4.91
CA THR A 288 14.94 8.81 -3.47
C THR A 288 16.23 8.93 -2.65
N GLY A 289 17.37 9.21 -3.28
CA GLY A 289 18.66 9.40 -2.61
C GLY A 289 19.78 8.53 -3.16
N PRO A 290 20.98 8.53 -2.55
CA PRO A 290 22.04 7.63 -2.96
C PRO A 290 21.56 6.19 -2.88
N PRO A 291 22.03 5.31 -3.78
CA PRO A 291 21.52 3.94 -3.86
C PRO A 291 21.73 3.23 -2.53
N ASP A 292 20.69 3.25 -1.70
CA ASP A 292 20.54 2.33 -0.58
C ASP A 292 19.84 1.09 -1.16
N PRO A 293 20.57 -0.02 -1.35
CA PRO A 293 20.00 -1.23 -1.94
C PRO A 293 18.77 -1.74 -1.18
N TRP A 294 18.66 -1.37 0.09
CA TRP A 294 17.58 -1.77 0.98
C TRP A 294 16.35 -0.86 0.90
N ARG A 295 16.55 0.43 0.63
CA ARG A 295 15.45 1.38 0.45
C ARG A 295 14.92 1.38 -0.98
N SER A 296 15.78 1.10 -1.95
CA SER A 296 15.41 1.13 -3.37
C SER A 296 14.79 -0.17 -3.88
N ASN A 297 14.87 -1.25 -3.11
CA ASN A 297 14.34 -2.57 -3.46
C ASN A 297 14.70 -2.99 -4.91
N PHE A 298 16.01 -2.98 -5.22
CA PHE A 298 16.52 -3.28 -6.55
C PHE A 298 16.11 -4.66 -7.04
N GLY A 299 15.82 -4.76 -8.34
CA GLY A 299 15.40 -6.00 -8.97
C GLY A 299 13.90 -6.30 -8.82
N TRP A 300 13.16 -5.42 -8.15
CA TRP A 300 11.72 -5.50 -8.06
C TRP A 300 11.06 -4.49 -9.00
N GLU A 301 10.00 -4.90 -9.67
CA GLU A 301 9.20 -4.05 -10.52
C GLU A 301 8.05 -3.42 -9.73
N LYS A 302 7.70 -2.17 -10.09
CA LYS A 302 6.49 -1.48 -9.59
C LYS A 302 5.25 -2.15 -10.11
N GLY A 303 4.23 -2.22 -9.28
CA GLY A 303 2.96 -2.82 -9.66
C GLY A 303 2.18 -3.34 -8.46
N ILE A 304 1.18 -4.15 -8.72
CA ILE A 304 0.29 -4.69 -7.71
C ILE A 304 0.58 -6.18 -7.55
N ARG A 305 0.83 -6.60 -6.33
CA ARG A 305 1.02 -8.01 -5.96
C ARG A 305 -0.21 -8.51 -5.24
N ILE A 306 -0.76 -9.60 -5.75
CA ILE A 306 -2.01 -10.19 -5.27
C ILE A 306 -1.69 -11.51 -4.59
N GLY A 307 -2.21 -11.73 -3.37
CA GLY A 307 -1.97 -12.93 -2.59
C GLY A 307 -3.21 -13.39 -1.82
N ASP A 308 -3.32 -14.70 -1.59
CA ASP A 308 -4.47 -15.31 -0.89
C ASP A 308 -4.19 -15.37 0.62
N LEU A 309 -4.92 -14.57 1.39
CA LEU A 309 -4.82 -14.50 2.86
C LEU A 309 -5.35 -15.74 3.57
N LYS A 310 -6.05 -16.65 2.90
CA LYS A 310 -6.48 -17.94 3.48
C LYS A 310 -5.29 -18.81 3.85
N THR A 311 -4.11 -18.55 3.27
CA THR A 311 -2.85 -19.18 3.66
C THR A 311 -2.10 -18.32 4.68
N GLU A 312 -1.23 -18.94 5.50
CA GLU A 312 -0.45 -18.20 6.50
C GLU A 312 0.57 -17.25 5.89
N GLN A 313 1.11 -17.59 4.72
CA GLN A 313 2.16 -16.83 4.06
C GLN A 313 1.65 -15.87 2.99
N ALA A 314 0.38 -15.94 2.63
CA ALA A 314 -0.22 -15.11 1.59
C ALA A 314 0.67 -14.98 0.32
N TRP A 315 1.18 -16.11 -0.19
CA TRP A 315 2.09 -16.11 -1.34
C TRP A 315 1.49 -15.35 -2.52
N VAL A 316 2.33 -14.54 -3.16
CA VAL A 316 1.92 -13.80 -4.36
C VAL A 316 1.54 -14.79 -5.46
N THR A 317 0.29 -14.75 -5.86
CA THR A 317 -0.30 -15.59 -6.91
C THR A 317 -0.38 -14.85 -8.24
N CYS A 318 -0.33 -13.52 -8.19
CA CYS A 318 -0.46 -12.66 -9.37
C CYS A 318 0.35 -11.38 -9.21
N PHE A 319 0.93 -10.91 -10.32
CA PHE A 319 1.57 -9.61 -10.42
C PHE A 319 0.97 -8.82 -11.59
N VAL A 320 0.53 -7.60 -11.30
CA VAL A 320 0.02 -6.64 -12.28
C VAL A 320 1.03 -5.50 -12.38
N PRO A 321 1.80 -5.40 -13.48
CA PRO A 321 2.76 -4.32 -13.65
C PRO A 321 2.08 -2.95 -13.62
N GLN A 322 2.75 -1.96 -13.03
CA GLN A 322 2.29 -0.58 -13.11
C GLN A 322 2.21 -0.14 -14.58
N HIS A 323 1.17 0.63 -14.93
CA HIS A 323 0.93 1.05 -16.30
C HIS A 323 2.09 1.83 -16.92
N ASP A 324 2.70 2.73 -16.15
CA ASP A 324 3.89 3.50 -16.57
C ASP A 324 5.05 3.27 -15.60
N VAL A 325 5.84 2.24 -15.86
CA VAL A 325 6.98 1.83 -15.01
C VAL A 325 8.12 2.86 -14.97
N ASN A 326 8.19 3.75 -15.96
CA ASN A 326 9.27 4.76 -16.06
C ASN A 326 9.00 6.00 -15.22
N VAL A 327 7.82 6.10 -14.64
CA VAL A 327 7.43 7.21 -13.77
C VAL A 327 7.43 6.74 -12.34
N GLY A 328 8.18 7.37 -11.49
CA GLY A 328 8.13 7.14 -10.06
C GLY A 328 7.80 8.44 -9.33
N PRO A 329 7.37 8.41 -8.08
CA PRO A 329 6.64 7.32 -7.44
C PRO A 329 5.32 7.02 -8.15
N GLY A 330 4.92 5.74 -8.12
CA GLY A 330 3.73 5.26 -8.80
C GLY A 330 2.54 5.12 -7.86
N ILE A 331 2.07 3.87 -7.70
CA ILE A 331 0.88 3.53 -6.91
C ILE A 331 1.05 3.96 -5.46
N GLU A 332 0.15 4.80 -4.98
CA GLU A 332 0.07 5.24 -3.58
C GLU A 332 -0.90 4.35 -2.79
N PHE A 333 -2.15 4.31 -3.23
CA PHE A 333 -3.20 3.46 -2.69
C PHE A 333 -4.01 2.81 -3.81
N LEU A 334 -4.80 1.81 -3.45
CA LEU A 334 -5.65 1.11 -4.40
C LEU A 334 -6.92 0.57 -3.72
N GLY A 335 -7.93 0.29 -4.53
CA GLY A 335 -9.13 -0.44 -4.15
C GLY A 335 -9.58 -1.35 -5.28
N VAL A 336 -10.47 -2.30 -4.99
CA VAL A 336 -10.96 -3.28 -5.96
C VAL A 336 -12.46 -3.40 -5.85
N ASP A 337 -13.17 -3.21 -6.95
CA ASP A 337 -14.62 -3.38 -6.98
C ASP A 337 -15.05 -4.87 -7.02
N TYR A 338 -16.34 -5.11 -6.97
CA TYR A 338 -16.88 -6.47 -6.94
C TYR A 338 -16.76 -7.24 -8.27
N ASP A 339 -16.41 -6.57 -9.35
CA ASP A 339 -16.10 -7.17 -10.65
C ASP A 339 -14.59 -7.45 -10.80
N GLY A 340 -13.79 -7.10 -9.80
CA GLY A 340 -12.35 -7.28 -9.77
C GLY A 340 -11.57 -6.20 -10.53
N ASN A 341 -12.18 -5.07 -10.89
CA ASN A 341 -11.44 -3.94 -11.41
C ASN A 341 -10.64 -3.29 -10.28
N ILE A 342 -9.36 -3.01 -10.53
CA ILE A 342 -8.48 -2.36 -9.56
C ILE A 342 -8.40 -0.87 -9.91
N TYR A 343 -8.60 -0.02 -8.93
CA TYR A 343 -8.49 1.43 -9.04
C TYR A 343 -7.26 1.87 -8.25
N ALA A 344 -6.21 2.32 -8.94
CA ALA A 344 -4.93 2.65 -8.34
C ALA A 344 -4.58 4.13 -8.54
N GLY A 345 -4.35 4.85 -7.46
CA GLY A 345 -3.89 6.24 -7.48
C GLY A 345 -2.40 6.32 -7.75
N GLU A 346 -1.98 7.06 -8.78
CA GLU A 346 -0.59 7.29 -9.13
C GLU A 346 -0.12 8.68 -8.69
N VAL A 347 0.94 8.73 -7.87
CA VAL A 347 1.49 9.97 -7.27
C VAL A 347 1.98 10.96 -8.34
N ASN A 348 2.93 10.55 -9.18
CA ASN A 348 3.61 11.48 -10.09
C ASN A 348 2.75 11.97 -11.25
N ARG A 349 1.68 11.25 -11.55
CA ARG A 349 0.78 11.63 -12.64
C ARG A 349 -0.50 12.30 -12.12
N MET A 350 -0.72 12.29 -10.81
CA MET A 350 -1.93 12.81 -10.18
C MET A 350 -3.17 12.31 -10.91
N ARG A 351 -3.35 10.99 -10.98
CA ARG A 351 -4.43 10.34 -11.71
C ARG A 351 -4.86 9.05 -11.06
N LEU A 352 -6.03 8.61 -11.46
CA LEU A 352 -6.52 7.26 -11.20
C LEU A 352 -6.26 6.37 -12.43
N VAL A 353 -5.77 5.15 -12.22
CA VAL A 353 -5.66 4.13 -13.25
C VAL A 353 -6.60 2.99 -12.90
N ARG A 354 -7.54 2.69 -13.78
CA ARG A 354 -8.41 1.52 -13.66
C ARG A 354 -7.78 0.34 -14.41
N TYR A 355 -7.53 -0.75 -13.72
CA TYR A 355 -7.07 -2.00 -14.28
C TYR A 355 -8.24 -2.96 -14.39
N VAL A 356 -8.64 -3.30 -15.61
CA VAL A 356 -9.77 -4.17 -15.91
C VAL A 356 -9.27 -5.58 -16.20
N PRO A 357 -9.82 -6.63 -15.56
CA PRO A 357 -9.44 -8.01 -15.86
C PRO A 357 -9.63 -8.34 -17.34
N SER A 358 -8.61 -8.91 -17.97
CA SER A 358 -8.68 -9.33 -19.39
C SER A 358 -9.52 -10.59 -19.59
N ARG A 359 -9.84 -11.28 -18.51
CA ARG A 359 -10.68 -12.49 -18.44
C ARG A 359 -11.27 -12.59 -17.03
N PRO A 360 -12.37 -13.35 -16.83
CA PRO A 360 -12.88 -13.61 -15.49
C PRO A 360 -11.75 -14.15 -14.60
N LEU A 361 -11.56 -13.52 -13.45
CA LEU A 361 -10.54 -13.93 -12.48
C LEU A 361 -10.96 -15.24 -11.82
N ARG A 362 -9.98 -16.07 -11.47
CA ARG A 362 -10.21 -17.20 -10.58
C ARG A 362 -10.10 -16.70 -9.13
N PRO A 363 -10.84 -17.28 -8.19
CA PRO A 363 -10.66 -16.96 -6.78
C PRO A 363 -9.19 -17.11 -6.38
N GLY A 364 -8.60 -16.06 -5.81
CA GLY A 364 -7.22 -16.05 -5.33
C GLY A 364 -6.14 -15.87 -6.40
N GLY A 365 -6.47 -15.43 -7.59
CA GLY A 365 -5.42 -15.17 -8.56
C GLY A 365 -5.85 -14.75 -9.95
N CYS A 366 -4.89 -14.41 -10.74
CA CYS A 366 -5.04 -14.23 -12.16
C CYS A 366 -5.35 -15.59 -12.83
#